data_b2a812f15a0dd48ae07ddf1d01857819
#
_entry.id   b2a812f15a0dd48ae07ddf1d01857819
#
_cell.length_a   1.000
_cell.length_b   1.000
_cell.length_c   1.000
_cell.angle_alpha   90.00
_cell.angle_beta   90.00
_cell.angle_gamma   90.00
#
_symmetry.space_group_name_H-M   'P 1'
#
loop_
_entity.id
_entity.type
_entity.pdbx_description
1 polymer ?
#
loop_
_entity_poly.entity_id
_entity_poly.type
_entity_poly.pdbx_seq_one_letter_code
_entity_poly.pdbx_strand_id
1 'polypeptide(L)'
;MTKHLHNYGVKVKRVSVIPDDVDTIAKEVAQFSERYTYVLTSGGIGPTHDDITFESVAAAFGEKVKPHPTLVELIRGYFKTDDLTSPAMKMAHIPESAVLHFAEEKPQGTKARYPIVAVKNVTIFPGVPYLLEKAFTYMGKKLFHKPGLGFMSDIVYVTADEVSIASILNETVANFPSVSFGSYPKMFHSYYKTKITMESLSSSDVTTAKEHLLTKLPEGTPIEYKEDTVTSPWEHIDKLLETTPSLQAPVQEATSIIHQCMEKYSSEEICMCYNGGKDCLAVLHLTYALMRQKYPDIKLQAVYITEDKAFPQVTEFVQQSINRYDLDCEVLPGPMKSALFKLLEKRPKIKAVIMGTRRSDPYSDTLGFFTPTDQDWPPMMRVTPILNWKYNNIWDFVRGLYLPYCSLYDWGYTSIGSQHNTLPNPLLVTKDRAGQVMYLPAHLLQEPDMERRGRLSSKH
;
A
#
# COMPACT_ATOMS: atom_id res chain seq x y z
N MET A 1 4.03 -11.81 -9.22
CA MET A 1 4.96 -12.90 -9.61
C MET A 1 6.40 -12.58 -9.19
N THR A 2 7.09 -11.57 -9.72
CA THR A 2 8.50 -11.25 -9.43
C THR A 2 8.81 -11.09 -7.94
N LYS A 3 7.96 -10.38 -7.19
CA LYS A 3 8.09 -10.20 -5.72
C LYS A 3 8.03 -11.53 -4.95
N HIS A 4 7.13 -12.43 -5.34
CA HIS A 4 7.03 -13.76 -4.71
C HIS A 4 8.26 -14.63 -5.01
N LEU A 5 8.75 -14.62 -6.25
CA LEU A 5 9.96 -15.35 -6.65
C LEU A 5 11.18 -14.85 -5.87
N HIS A 6 11.32 -13.54 -5.74
CA HIS A 6 12.36 -12.92 -4.92
C HIS A 6 12.33 -13.41 -3.46
N ASN A 7 11.13 -13.43 -2.85
CA ASN A 7 10.95 -13.94 -1.48
C ASN A 7 11.33 -15.42 -1.32
N TYR A 8 11.31 -16.20 -2.42
CA TYR A 8 11.77 -17.60 -2.44
C TYR A 8 13.25 -17.74 -2.81
N GLY A 9 14.00 -16.65 -2.92
CA GLY A 9 15.41 -16.67 -3.30
C GLY A 9 15.65 -16.85 -4.79
N VAL A 10 14.64 -16.63 -5.63
CA VAL A 10 14.75 -16.74 -7.08
C VAL A 10 14.94 -15.39 -7.72
N LYS A 11 16.11 -15.15 -8.32
CA LYS A 11 16.42 -13.91 -9.04
C LYS A 11 15.85 -13.95 -10.45
N VAL A 12 14.87 -13.10 -10.74
CA VAL A 12 14.33 -12.92 -12.09
C VAL A 12 15.40 -12.25 -12.96
N LYS A 13 15.81 -12.92 -14.03
CA LYS A 13 16.85 -12.44 -14.95
C LYS A 13 16.28 -11.76 -16.19
N ARG A 14 15.15 -12.23 -16.67
CA ARG A 14 14.49 -11.69 -17.88
C ARG A 14 12.99 -11.83 -17.77
N VAL A 15 12.29 -10.85 -18.30
CA VAL A 15 10.85 -10.89 -18.57
C VAL A 15 10.67 -10.56 -20.05
N SER A 16 9.88 -11.38 -20.74
CA SER A 16 9.55 -11.20 -22.15
C SER A 16 8.04 -11.11 -22.29
N VAL A 17 7.57 -10.13 -23.06
CA VAL A 17 6.16 -10.00 -23.44
C VAL A 17 6.11 -10.21 -24.94
N ILE A 18 5.40 -11.24 -25.35
CA ILE A 18 5.36 -11.73 -26.74
C ILE A 18 3.91 -11.90 -27.19
N PRO A 19 3.64 -11.84 -28.51
CA PRO A 19 2.29 -12.06 -29.02
C PRO A 19 1.85 -13.52 -28.88
N ASP A 20 0.54 -13.74 -28.99
CA ASP A 20 -0.06 -15.06 -29.01
C ASP A 20 0.13 -15.70 -30.40
N ASP A 21 1.34 -16.24 -30.62
CA ASP A 21 1.79 -16.93 -31.82
C ASP A 21 2.61 -18.17 -31.41
N VAL A 22 2.20 -19.34 -31.90
CA VAL A 22 2.76 -20.64 -31.48
C VAL A 22 4.26 -20.70 -31.69
N ASP A 23 4.75 -20.28 -32.85
CA ASP A 23 6.16 -20.38 -33.19
C ASP A 23 7.01 -19.42 -32.36
N THR A 24 6.51 -18.22 -32.15
CA THR A 24 7.15 -17.20 -31.33
C THR A 24 7.27 -17.64 -29.87
N ILE A 25 6.19 -18.12 -29.28
CA ILE A 25 6.19 -18.63 -27.90
C ILE A 25 7.08 -19.86 -27.77
N ALA A 26 6.97 -20.83 -28.72
CA ALA A 26 7.79 -22.05 -28.69
C ALA A 26 9.28 -21.75 -28.73
N LYS A 27 9.71 -20.86 -29.61
CA LYS A 27 11.10 -20.42 -29.73
C LYS A 27 11.63 -19.75 -28.47
N GLU A 28 10.86 -18.83 -27.90
CA GLU A 28 11.24 -18.12 -26.68
C GLU A 28 11.32 -19.07 -25.49
N VAL A 29 10.33 -19.97 -25.33
CA VAL A 29 10.29 -20.99 -24.28
C VAL A 29 11.49 -21.92 -24.37
N ALA A 30 11.82 -22.44 -25.58
CA ALA A 30 12.96 -23.30 -25.78
C ALA A 30 14.28 -22.60 -25.38
N GLN A 31 14.50 -21.36 -25.85
CA GLN A 31 15.69 -20.58 -25.51
C GLN A 31 15.80 -20.30 -24.00
N PHE A 32 14.67 -19.97 -23.35
CA PHE A 32 14.66 -19.71 -21.91
C PHE A 32 14.91 -21.00 -21.12
N SER A 33 14.33 -22.12 -21.54
CA SER A 33 14.52 -23.42 -20.90
C SER A 33 15.98 -23.88 -20.89
N GLU A 34 16.73 -23.57 -21.94
CA GLU A 34 18.15 -23.86 -22.01
C GLU A 34 19.01 -22.94 -21.12
N ARG A 35 18.59 -21.69 -20.93
CA ARG A 35 19.42 -20.64 -20.28
C ARG A 35 19.16 -20.48 -18.80
N TYR A 36 17.94 -20.76 -18.34
CA TYR A 36 17.52 -20.45 -16.99
C TYR A 36 17.07 -21.68 -16.21
N THR A 37 17.29 -21.68 -14.91
CA THR A 37 16.90 -22.77 -14.01
C THR A 37 15.38 -22.96 -13.96
N TYR A 38 14.64 -21.85 -14.00
CA TYR A 38 13.17 -21.80 -14.00
C TYR A 38 12.69 -20.92 -15.13
N VAL A 39 11.69 -21.38 -15.86
CA VAL A 39 10.94 -20.60 -16.84
C VAL A 39 9.49 -20.60 -16.41
N LEU A 40 8.86 -19.43 -16.40
CA LEU A 40 7.47 -19.28 -16.02
C LEU A 40 6.73 -18.61 -17.17
N THR A 41 5.59 -19.20 -17.56
CA THR A 41 4.64 -18.53 -18.46
C THR A 41 3.42 -18.09 -17.69
N SER A 42 2.74 -17.06 -18.14
CA SER A 42 1.50 -16.56 -17.55
C SER A 42 0.51 -16.18 -18.63
N GLY A 43 -0.63 -16.85 -18.67
CA GLY A 43 -1.69 -16.65 -19.66
C GLY A 43 -1.78 -17.74 -20.72
N GLY A 44 -2.77 -17.63 -21.58
CA GLY A 44 -2.98 -18.49 -22.74
C GLY A 44 -3.30 -19.96 -22.42
N ILE A 45 -3.97 -20.25 -21.29
CA ILE A 45 -4.36 -21.61 -20.88
C ILE A 45 -5.87 -21.81 -20.71
N GLY A 46 -6.67 -20.89 -21.20
CA GLY A 46 -8.12 -20.95 -21.16
C GLY A 46 -8.72 -21.75 -22.31
N PRO A 47 -10.05 -21.66 -22.49
CA PRO A 47 -10.79 -22.45 -23.49
C PRO A 47 -10.91 -21.74 -24.84
N THR A 48 -10.39 -20.53 -25.02
CA THR A 48 -10.59 -19.75 -26.26
C THR A 48 -9.54 -20.07 -27.32
N HIS A 49 -9.74 -19.57 -28.53
CA HIS A 49 -8.87 -19.89 -29.66
C HIS A 49 -7.47 -19.30 -29.55
N ASP A 50 -7.33 -18.19 -28.81
CA ASP A 50 -6.10 -17.48 -28.51
C ASP A 50 -5.31 -18.05 -27.31
N ASP A 51 -5.90 -19.00 -26.57
CA ASP A 51 -5.25 -19.73 -25.49
C ASP A 51 -4.36 -20.85 -26.04
N ILE A 52 -3.16 -20.52 -26.49
CA ILE A 52 -2.25 -21.42 -27.22
C ILE A 52 -0.97 -21.78 -26.46
N THR A 53 -0.89 -21.45 -25.17
CA THR A 53 0.35 -21.65 -24.39
C THR A 53 0.72 -23.14 -24.26
N PHE A 54 -0.25 -24.03 -24.07
CA PHE A 54 0.05 -25.47 -23.98
C PHE A 54 0.58 -26.05 -25.28
N GLU A 55 -0.03 -25.67 -26.40
CA GLU A 55 0.41 -26.07 -27.75
C GLU A 55 1.82 -25.53 -28.04
N SER A 56 2.08 -24.29 -27.67
CA SER A 56 3.37 -23.64 -27.88
C SER A 56 4.48 -24.26 -27.03
N VAL A 57 4.20 -24.59 -25.76
CA VAL A 57 5.16 -25.30 -24.91
C VAL A 57 5.41 -26.72 -25.40
N ALA A 58 4.40 -27.43 -25.89
CA ALA A 58 4.57 -28.73 -26.54
C ALA A 58 5.49 -28.60 -27.75
N ALA A 59 5.22 -27.64 -28.64
CA ALA A 59 6.03 -27.38 -29.82
C ALA A 59 7.48 -27.03 -29.48
N ALA A 60 7.72 -26.27 -28.41
CA ALA A 60 9.07 -25.92 -27.91
C ALA A 60 9.94 -27.16 -27.62
N PHE A 61 9.30 -28.27 -27.25
CA PHE A 61 9.99 -29.52 -26.89
C PHE A 61 9.76 -30.65 -27.90
N GLY A 62 9.15 -30.36 -29.06
CA GLY A 62 8.86 -31.36 -30.10
C GLY A 62 7.78 -32.37 -29.72
N GLU A 63 6.89 -31.99 -28.80
CA GLU A 63 5.80 -32.83 -28.30
C GLU A 63 4.46 -32.41 -28.89
N LYS A 64 3.43 -33.24 -28.66
CA LYS A 64 2.02 -32.94 -28.96
C LYS A 64 1.28 -32.72 -27.65
N VAL A 65 0.17 -31.96 -27.73
CA VAL A 65 -0.79 -31.91 -26.64
C VAL A 65 -1.72 -33.09 -26.69
N LYS A 66 -2.04 -33.65 -25.52
CA LYS A 66 -3.01 -34.77 -25.37
C LYS A 66 -3.97 -34.50 -24.21
N PRO A 67 -5.20 -35.02 -24.26
CA PRO A 67 -6.11 -34.93 -23.13
C PRO A 67 -5.54 -35.71 -21.93
N HIS A 68 -5.33 -35.01 -20.80
CA HIS A 68 -4.86 -35.64 -19.57
C HIS A 68 -6.04 -36.13 -18.73
N PRO A 69 -6.14 -37.44 -18.39
CA PRO A 69 -7.30 -38.02 -17.73
C PRO A 69 -7.77 -37.28 -16.49
N THR A 70 -6.84 -36.93 -15.60
CA THR A 70 -7.17 -36.18 -14.37
C THR A 70 -7.74 -34.79 -14.65
N LEU A 71 -7.24 -34.07 -15.66
CA LEU A 71 -7.77 -32.76 -16.04
C LEU A 71 -9.13 -32.86 -16.67
N VAL A 72 -9.36 -33.86 -17.50
CA VAL A 72 -10.70 -34.16 -18.10
C VAL A 72 -11.71 -34.34 -16.96
N GLU A 73 -11.43 -35.16 -15.97
CA GLU A 73 -12.33 -35.36 -14.82
C GLU A 73 -12.55 -34.07 -14.02
N LEU A 74 -11.51 -33.28 -13.74
CA LEU A 74 -11.62 -32.02 -13.03
C LEU A 74 -12.50 -31.02 -13.77
N ILE A 75 -12.32 -30.89 -15.09
CA ILE A 75 -13.08 -29.98 -15.95
C ILE A 75 -14.55 -30.42 -16.05
N ARG A 76 -14.80 -31.72 -16.26
CA ARG A 76 -16.15 -32.28 -16.21
C ARG A 76 -16.86 -31.94 -14.88
N GLY A 77 -16.18 -32.14 -13.78
CA GLY A 77 -16.74 -31.86 -12.44
C GLY A 77 -16.98 -30.38 -12.20
N TYR A 78 -16.10 -29.50 -12.73
CA TYR A 78 -16.20 -28.05 -12.53
C TYR A 78 -17.31 -27.42 -13.39
N PHE A 79 -17.32 -27.73 -14.69
CA PHE A 79 -18.29 -27.19 -15.63
C PHE A 79 -19.59 -28.01 -15.70
N LYS A 80 -19.67 -29.13 -14.97
CA LYS A 80 -20.82 -30.04 -14.96
C LYS A 80 -21.23 -30.47 -16.38
N THR A 81 -20.28 -30.86 -17.21
CA THR A 81 -20.48 -31.31 -18.58
C THR A 81 -19.87 -32.67 -18.80
N ASP A 82 -20.62 -33.54 -19.49
CA ASP A 82 -20.12 -34.82 -19.97
C ASP A 82 -19.71 -34.75 -21.45
N ASP A 83 -19.92 -33.61 -22.11
CA ASP A 83 -19.54 -33.38 -23.49
C ASP A 83 -18.03 -33.18 -23.63
N LEU A 84 -17.34 -34.17 -24.15
CA LEU A 84 -15.89 -34.13 -24.41
C LEU A 84 -15.52 -33.20 -25.58
N THR A 85 -16.50 -32.72 -26.34
CA THR A 85 -16.29 -31.74 -27.42
C THR A 85 -16.47 -30.31 -26.95
N SER A 86 -16.86 -30.11 -25.69
CA SER A 86 -17.00 -28.79 -25.07
C SER A 86 -15.69 -27.98 -25.18
N PRO A 87 -15.74 -26.69 -25.51
CA PRO A 87 -14.57 -25.83 -25.54
C PRO A 87 -13.74 -25.86 -24.23
N ALA A 88 -14.39 -26.10 -23.08
CA ALA A 88 -13.73 -26.25 -21.81
C ALA A 88 -12.70 -27.40 -21.79
N MET A 89 -12.88 -28.44 -22.59
CA MET A 89 -11.96 -29.57 -22.68
C MET A 89 -10.61 -29.20 -23.29
N LYS A 90 -10.50 -28.07 -24.01
CA LYS A 90 -9.21 -27.54 -24.46
C LYS A 90 -8.22 -27.39 -23.27
N MET A 91 -8.70 -26.97 -22.11
CA MET A 91 -7.87 -26.82 -20.90
C MET A 91 -7.35 -28.16 -20.34
N ALA A 92 -7.88 -29.32 -20.81
CA ALA A 92 -7.37 -30.64 -20.45
C ALA A 92 -6.28 -31.13 -21.40
N HIS A 93 -6.08 -30.48 -22.55
CA HIS A 93 -5.07 -30.85 -23.54
C HIS A 93 -3.75 -30.18 -23.18
N ILE A 94 -2.82 -30.95 -22.62
CA ILE A 94 -1.51 -30.50 -22.16
C ILE A 94 -0.39 -31.28 -22.84
N PRO A 95 0.87 -30.79 -22.85
CA PRO A 95 2.01 -31.53 -23.41
C PRO A 95 2.13 -32.94 -22.83
N GLU A 96 2.55 -33.90 -23.64
CA GLU A 96 2.60 -35.32 -23.26
C GLU A 96 3.46 -35.60 -22.02
N SER A 97 4.58 -34.89 -21.87
CA SER A 97 5.50 -35.02 -20.73
C SER A 97 5.15 -34.15 -19.53
N ALA A 98 4.00 -33.48 -19.58
CA ALA A 98 3.60 -32.55 -18.52
C ALA A 98 3.40 -33.25 -17.18
N VAL A 99 3.85 -32.59 -16.13
CA VAL A 99 3.67 -32.97 -14.73
C VAL A 99 2.66 -32.03 -14.07
N LEU A 100 1.71 -32.61 -13.33
CA LEU A 100 0.70 -31.86 -12.60
C LEU A 100 1.11 -31.65 -11.15
N HIS A 101 1.18 -30.40 -10.72
CA HIS A 101 1.44 -30.01 -9.34
C HIS A 101 0.16 -29.58 -8.66
N PHE A 102 -0.30 -30.37 -7.70
CA PHE A 102 -1.48 -30.07 -6.86
C PHE A 102 -1.07 -29.34 -5.60
N ALA A 103 -1.89 -28.38 -5.17
CA ALA A 103 -1.78 -27.77 -3.87
C ALA A 103 -2.11 -28.83 -2.78
N GLU A 104 -1.40 -28.79 -1.65
CA GLU A 104 -1.68 -29.66 -0.52
C GLU A 104 -3.10 -29.41 0.00
N GLU A 105 -3.84 -30.48 0.29
CA GLU A 105 -5.23 -30.39 0.73
C GLU A 105 -5.34 -29.65 2.05
N LYS A 106 -6.27 -28.69 2.13
CA LYS A 106 -6.73 -28.20 3.44
C LYS A 106 -7.59 -29.28 4.11
N PRO A 107 -7.57 -29.42 5.45
CA PRO A 107 -8.24 -30.49 6.20
C PRO A 107 -9.78 -30.54 6.10
N GLN A 108 -10.40 -29.81 5.22
CA GLN A 108 -11.86 -29.77 5.05
C GLN A 108 -12.27 -29.79 3.59
N GLY A 109 -12.43 -30.97 3.02
CA GLY A 109 -13.38 -31.34 1.95
C GLY A 109 -13.61 -30.41 0.74
N THR A 110 -12.73 -29.49 0.42
CA THR A 110 -12.86 -28.61 -0.74
C THR A 110 -12.35 -29.32 -1.99
N LYS A 111 -13.18 -29.32 -3.07
CA LYS A 111 -12.88 -29.91 -4.38
C LYS A 111 -11.46 -29.57 -4.83
N ALA A 112 -10.77 -30.55 -5.41
CA ALA A 112 -9.46 -30.40 -6.02
C ALA A 112 -9.43 -29.17 -6.94
N ARG A 113 -8.44 -28.30 -6.72
CA ARG A 113 -8.24 -27.11 -7.56
C ARG A 113 -7.51 -27.54 -8.83
N TYR A 114 -7.71 -26.75 -9.90
CA TYR A 114 -6.95 -26.97 -11.13
C TYR A 114 -5.44 -26.91 -10.80
N PRO A 115 -4.64 -27.93 -11.19
CA PRO A 115 -3.22 -27.99 -10.82
C PRO A 115 -2.40 -27.05 -11.68
N ILE A 116 -1.16 -26.78 -11.24
CA ILE A 116 -0.16 -26.11 -12.05
C ILE A 116 0.49 -27.14 -12.96
N VAL A 117 0.55 -26.85 -14.25
CA VAL A 117 1.17 -27.70 -15.27
C VAL A 117 2.63 -27.30 -15.43
N ALA A 118 3.54 -28.26 -15.46
CA ALA A 118 4.94 -28.02 -15.73
C ALA A 118 5.47 -29.02 -16.79
N VAL A 119 6.40 -28.55 -17.63
CA VAL A 119 7.11 -29.35 -18.61
C VAL A 119 8.60 -29.04 -18.45
N LYS A 120 9.42 -30.03 -18.10
CA LYS A 120 10.83 -29.81 -17.72
C LYS A 120 10.96 -28.72 -16.65
N ASN A 121 11.67 -27.62 -16.92
CA ASN A 121 11.84 -26.48 -16.05
C ASN A 121 10.85 -25.32 -16.35
N VAL A 122 9.86 -25.55 -17.23
CA VAL A 122 8.84 -24.56 -17.59
C VAL A 122 7.59 -24.80 -16.76
N THR A 123 7.18 -23.82 -15.98
CA THR A 123 5.97 -23.85 -15.15
C THR A 123 4.94 -22.89 -15.72
N ILE A 124 3.75 -23.41 -15.99
CA ILE A 124 2.71 -22.73 -16.75
C ILE A 124 1.61 -22.21 -15.80
N PHE A 125 1.48 -20.90 -15.69
CA PHE A 125 0.54 -20.23 -14.79
C PHE A 125 -0.65 -19.60 -15.57
N PRO A 126 -1.83 -19.48 -14.93
CA PRO A 126 -2.95 -18.75 -15.49
C PRO A 126 -2.65 -17.25 -15.65
N GLY A 127 -3.28 -16.61 -16.63
CA GLY A 127 -3.16 -15.16 -16.87
C GLY A 127 -4.04 -14.32 -15.95
N VAL A 128 -5.14 -14.87 -15.42
CA VAL A 128 -6.06 -14.15 -14.53
C VAL A 128 -5.35 -13.80 -13.23
N PRO A 129 -5.19 -12.49 -12.86
CA PRO A 129 -4.36 -12.05 -11.72
C PRO A 129 -4.70 -12.75 -10.41
N TYR A 130 -5.98 -12.85 -10.07
CA TYR A 130 -6.44 -13.53 -8.85
C TYR A 130 -6.04 -15.01 -8.81
N LEU A 131 -6.14 -15.74 -9.95
CA LEU A 131 -5.76 -17.15 -10.03
C LEU A 131 -4.24 -17.31 -9.95
N LEU A 132 -3.49 -16.41 -10.56
CA LEU A 132 -2.03 -16.37 -10.51
C LEU A 132 -1.54 -16.16 -9.07
N GLU A 133 -2.04 -15.14 -8.38
CA GLU A 133 -1.68 -14.85 -6.99
C GLU A 133 -2.00 -16.02 -6.07
N LYS A 134 -3.18 -16.62 -6.25
CA LYS A 134 -3.60 -17.79 -5.49
C LYS A 134 -2.70 -19.00 -5.76
N ALA A 135 -2.32 -19.24 -7.01
CA ALA A 135 -1.38 -20.29 -7.37
C ALA A 135 -0.01 -20.09 -6.69
N PHE A 136 0.53 -18.88 -6.69
CA PHE A 136 1.77 -18.55 -5.98
C PHE A 136 1.66 -18.73 -4.46
N THR A 137 0.55 -18.33 -3.86
CA THR A 137 0.31 -18.51 -2.42
C THR A 137 0.38 -19.98 -1.99
N TYR A 138 -0.21 -20.88 -2.79
CA TYR A 138 -0.30 -22.29 -2.43
C TYR A 138 0.87 -23.15 -2.94
N MET A 139 1.43 -22.80 -4.09
CA MET A 139 2.40 -23.65 -4.79
C MET A 139 3.80 -23.05 -4.88
N GLY A 140 3.92 -21.72 -4.76
CA GLY A 140 5.18 -21.02 -5.00
C GLY A 140 6.31 -21.49 -4.08
N LYS A 141 6.02 -21.69 -2.79
CA LYS A 141 7.00 -22.22 -1.84
C LYS A 141 7.45 -23.63 -2.21
N LYS A 142 6.54 -24.50 -2.60
CA LYS A 142 6.85 -25.89 -3.01
C LYS A 142 7.66 -25.96 -4.30
N LEU A 143 7.35 -25.09 -5.26
CA LEU A 143 7.99 -25.12 -6.58
C LEU A 143 9.34 -24.40 -6.63
N PHE A 144 9.51 -23.33 -5.85
CA PHE A 144 10.63 -22.40 -6.03
C PHE A 144 11.49 -22.19 -4.78
N HIS A 145 10.95 -22.45 -3.57
CA HIS A 145 11.71 -22.24 -2.34
C HIS A 145 12.73 -23.36 -2.13
N LYS A 146 13.99 -22.98 -2.00
CA LYS A 146 15.05 -23.88 -1.55
C LYS A 146 15.43 -23.50 -0.11
N PRO A 147 15.30 -24.41 0.87
CA PRO A 147 15.70 -24.14 2.25
C PRO A 147 17.14 -23.63 2.32
N GLY A 148 17.36 -22.52 3.02
CA GLY A 148 18.68 -21.89 3.16
C GLY A 148 19.13 -20.99 2.01
N LEU A 149 18.34 -20.83 0.96
CA LEU A 149 18.61 -19.96 -0.18
C LEU A 149 17.56 -18.82 -0.28
N GLY A 150 17.46 -17.99 0.74
CA GLY A 150 16.71 -16.75 0.69
C GLY A 150 17.63 -15.57 0.49
N PHE A 151 17.25 -14.57 -0.32
CA PHE A 151 17.95 -13.29 -0.29
C PHE A 151 17.70 -12.62 1.06
N MET A 152 18.79 -12.29 1.73
CA MET A 152 18.76 -11.38 2.88
C MET A 152 18.81 -9.98 2.31
N SER A 153 17.89 -9.14 2.74
CA SER A 153 17.82 -7.74 2.29
C SER A 153 17.76 -6.80 3.46
N ASP A 154 18.41 -5.65 3.32
CA ASP A 154 18.28 -4.54 4.26
C ASP A 154 18.14 -3.22 3.48
N ILE A 155 17.63 -2.21 4.16
CA ILE A 155 17.32 -0.92 3.56
C ILE A 155 17.88 0.19 4.43
N VAL A 156 18.48 1.19 3.78
CA VAL A 156 18.87 2.46 4.41
C VAL A 156 18.14 3.58 3.71
N TYR A 157 17.47 4.42 4.50
CA TYR A 157 16.82 5.64 4.03
C TYR A 157 17.67 6.83 4.38
N VAL A 158 17.86 7.75 3.43
CA VAL A 158 18.67 8.95 3.63
C VAL A 158 17.93 10.21 3.17
N THR A 159 18.15 11.30 3.91
CA THR A 159 17.62 12.64 3.58
C THR A 159 18.45 13.35 2.49
N ALA A 160 19.63 12.81 2.18
CA ALA A 160 20.49 13.27 1.10
C ALA A 160 19.98 12.81 -0.27
N ASP A 161 20.16 13.63 -1.29
CA ASP A 161 19.88 13.23 -2.67
C ASP A 161 20.95 12.25 -3.19
N GLU A 162 20.58 11.49 -4.23
CA GLU A 162 21.39 10.41 -4.78
C GLU A 162 22.75 10.91 -5.30
N VAL A 163 22.79 12.08 -5.89
CA VAL A 163 24.02 12.65 -6.48
C VAL A 163 25.05 12.93 -5.38
N SER A 164 24.61 13.48 -4.25
CA SER A 164 25.49 13.82 -3.12
C SER A 164 26.11 12.62 -2.42
N ILE A 165 25.49 11.44 -2.52
CA ILE A 165 25.99 10.19 -1.93
C ILE A 165 26.57 9.19 -2.93
N ALA A 166 26.56 9.50 -4.22
CA ALA A 166 26.96 8.58 -5.29
C ALA A 166 28.40 8.05 -5.14
N SER A 167 29.35 8.89 -4.74
CA SER A 167 30.74 8.45 -4.50
C SER A 167 30.85 7.45 -3.34
N ILE A 168 30.10 7.66 -2.28
CA ILE A 168 30.06 6.77 -1.11
C ILE A 168 29.44 5.44 -1.50
N LEU A 169 28.34 5.46 -2.28
CA LEU A 169 27.71 4.24 -2.78
C LEU A 169 28.67 3.44 -3.68
N ASN A 170 29.36 4.11 -4.61
CA ASN A 170 30.30 3.46 -5.51
C ASN A 170 31.47 2.82 -4.75
N GLU A 171 32.01 3.50 -3.75
CA GLU A 171 33.05 2.95 -2.85
C GLU A 171 32.52 1.71 -2.12
N THR A 172 31.30 1.80 -1.55
CA THR A 172 30.72 0.68 -0.81
C THR A 172 30.46 -0.52 -1.73
N VAL A 173 29.91 -0.30 -2.93
CA VAL A 173 29.70 -1.37 -3.94
C VAL A 173 31.01 -2.08 -4.28
N ALA A 174 32.11 -1.33 -4.46
CA ALA A 174 33.42 -1.89 -4.77
C ALA A 174 33.98 -2.76 -3.62
N ASN A 175 33.72 -2.36 -2.38
CA ASN A 175 34.19 -3.10 -1.19
C ASN A 175 33.37 -4.37 -0.89
N PHE A 176 32.13 -4.44 -1.36
CA PHE A 176 31.21 -5.55 -1.08
C PHE A 176 30.63 -6.17 -2.37
N PRO A 177 31.45 -6.83 -3.21
CA PRO A 177 31.01 -7.38 -4.51
C PRO A 177 29.99 -8.53 -4.40
N SER A 178 29.87 -9.15 -3.21
CA SER A 178 28.85 -10.17 -2.92
C SER A 178 27.46 -9.60 -2.61
N VAL A 179 27.36 -8.27 -2.41
CA VAL A 179 26.11 -7.56 -2.08
C VAL A 179 25.62 -6.81 -3.32
N SER A 180 24.38 -7.02 -3.67
CA SER A 180 23.70 -6.23 -4.72
C SER A 180 23.10 -4.97 -4.12
N PHE A 181 23.51 -3.80 -4.61
CA PHE A 181 22.99 -2.52 -4.16
C PHE A 181 22.00 -1.95 -5.19
N GLY A 182 20.90 -1.37 -4.69
CA GLY A 182 19.98 -0.57 -5.47
C GLY A 182 19.85 0.81 -4.85
N SER A 183 19.88 1.87 -5.67
CA SER A 183 19.62 3.23 -5.24
C SER A 183 18.35 3.75 -5.92
N TYR A 184 17.42 4.29 -5.14
CA TYR A 184 16.10 4.72 -5.60
C TYR A 184 15.82 6.12 -5.09
N PRO A 185 16.04 7.15 -5.92
CA PRO A 185 15.68 8.51 -5.56
C PRO A 185 14.15 8.67 -5.48
N LYS A 186 13.69 9.38 -4.47
CA LYS A 186 12.29 9.73 -4.25
C LYS A 186 12.15 11.24 -4.23
N MET A 187 11.78 11.79 -5.37
CA MET A 187 11.41 13.20 -5.44
C MET A 187 10.10 13.41 -4.66
N PHE A 188 10.05 14.48 -3.86
CA PHE A 188 8.85 14.88 -3.09
C PHE A 188 8.38 13.91 -2.01
N HIS A 189 9.28 13.08 -1.45
CA HIS A 189 8.95 12.28 -0.28
C HIS A 189 9.26 13.05 1.01
N SER A 190 8.28 13.10 1.94
CA SER A 190 8.33 13.94 3.14
C SER A 190 9.36 13.53 4.19
N TYR A 191 9.92 12.32 4.10
CA TYR A 191 10.84 11.78 5.11
C TYR A 191 12.25 11.54 4.58
N TYR A 192 12.41 10.99 3.36
CA TYR A 192 13.71 10.67 2.78
C TYR A 192 13.77 11.07 1.30
N LYS A 193 14.98 11.24 0.78
CA LYS A 193 15.19 11.54 -0.64
C LYS A 193 15.73 10.35 -1.42
N THR A 194 16.48 9.46 -0.76
CA THR A 194 17.02 8.26 -1.39
C THR A 194 16.81 7.03 -0.53
N LYS A 195 16.33 5.96 -1.14
CA LYS A 195 16.22 4.62 -0.56
C LYS A 195 17.34 3.76 -1.14
N ILE A 196 18.17 3.20 -0.28
CA ILE A 196 19.25 2.28 -0.66
C ILE A 196 18.86 0.88 -0.21
N THR A 197 18.84 -0.07 -1.12
CA THR A 197 18.61 -1.49 -0.82
C THR A 197 19.91 -2.25 -0.95
N MET A 198 20.12 -3.23 -0.09
CA MET A 198 21.25 -4.14 -0.08
C MET A 198 20.73 -5.56 -0.03
N GLU A 199 21.22 -6.44 -0.90
CA GLU A 199 20.77 -7.82 -1.01
C GLU A 199 21.93 -8.77 -1.22
N SER A 200 21.96 -9.86 -0.46
CA SER A 200 22.93 -10.97 -0.61
C SER A 200 22.32 -12.29 -0.16
N LEU A 201 22.94 -13.40 -0.54
CA LEU A 201 22.63 -14.72 0.04
C LEU A 201 23.21 -14.87 1.47
N SER A 202 24.13 -13.99 1.86
CA SER A 202 24.81 -13.97 3.17
C SER A 202 24.27 -12.83 4.02
N SER A 203 23.68 -13.14 5.17
CA SER A 203 23.22 -12.15 6.13
C SER A 203 24.37 -11.30 6.68
N SER A 204 25.52 -11.92 6.96
CA SER A 204 26.70 -11.22 7.46
C SER A 204 27.22 -10.19 6.47
N ASP A 205 27.22 -10.49 5.16
CA ASP A 205 27.67 -9.56 4.13
C ASP A 205 26.76 -8.33 4.06
N VAL A 206 25.43 -8.52 4.15
CA VAL A 206 24.47 -7.41 4.15
C VAL A 206 24.67 -6.53 5.39
N THR A 207 24.82 -7.15 6.57
CA THR A 207 25.03 -6.40 7.83
C THR A 207 26.32 -5.58 7.78
N THR A 208 27.45 -6.21 7.38
CA THR A 208 28.73 -5.51 7.31
C THR A 208 28.74 -4.40 6.27
N ALA A 209 28.10 -4.62 5.11
CA ALA A 209 27.95 -3.60 4.07
C ALA A 209 27.10 -2.41 4.56
N LYS A 210 26.02 -2.68 5.29
CA LYS A 210 25.19 -1.64 5.89
C LYS A 210 25.96 -0.81 6.92
N GLU A 211 26.65 -1.45 7.84
CA GLU A 211 27.49 -0.78 8.84
C GLU A 211 28.54 0.10 8.16
N HIS A 212 29.26 -0.43 7.15
CA HIS A 212 30.22 0.35 6.38
C HIS A 212 29.57 1.57 5.72
N LEU A 213 28.43 1.39 5.05
CA LEU A 213 27.68 2.49 4.42
C LEU A 213 27.30 3.57 5.43
N LEU A 214 26.76 3.17 6.59
CA LEU A 214 26.33 4.10 7.62
C LEU A 214 27.49 4.93 8.20
N THR A 215 28.70 4.36 8.33
CA THR A 215 29.90 5.10 8.79
C THR A 215 30.40 6.13 7.79
N LYS A 216 30.10 5.95 6.51
CA LYS A 216 30.54 6.84 5.42
C LYS A 216 29.54 7.93 5.07
N LEU A 217 28.26 7.72 5.35
CA LEU A 217 27.22 8.69 5.09
C LEU A 217 27.38 9.93 5.99
N PRO A 218 27.08 11.15 5.49
CA PRO A 218 27.14 12.35 6.31
C PRO A 218 26.26 12.22 7.56
N GLU A 219 26.75 12.72 8.68
CA GLU A 219 26.04 12.69 9.95
C GLU A 219 24.63 13.32 9.82
N GLY A 220 23.63 12.67 10.42
CA GLY A 220 22.23 13.12 10.40
C GLY A 220 21.50 12.88 9.06
N THR A 221 22.15 12.31 8.04
CA THR A 221 21.45 11.97 6.78
C THR A 221 20.75 10.61 6.80
N PRO A 222 21.30 9.54 7.42
CA PRO A 222 20.55 8.31 7.62
C PRO A 222 19.39 8.51 8.58
N ILE A 223 18.24 7.95 8.25
CA ILE A 223 17.04 7.99 9.09
C ILE A 223 16.44 6.61 9.27
N GLU A 224 15.82 6.38 10.41
CA GLU A 224 14.92 5.25 10.58
C GLU A 224 13.58 5.60 9.92
N TYR A 225 13.16 4.81 8.94
CA TYR A 225 11.87 4.99 8.27
C TYR A 225 11.15 3.66 8.14
N LYS A 226 9.85 3.65 8.40
CA LYS A 226 8.98 2.47 8.28
C LYS A 226 7.98 2.68 7.16
N GLU A 227 8.08 1.87 6.10
CA GLU A 227 7.13 1.94 4.96
C GLU A 227 5.74 1.44 5.34
N ASP A 228 5.69 0.36 6.11
CA ASP A 228 4.44 -0.26 6.53
C ASP A 228 4.10 0.15 7.96
N THR A 229 3.12 1.03 8.07
CA THR A 229 2.59 1.52 9.35
C THR A 229 1.15 1.06 9.57
N VAL A 230 0.56 0.28 8.64
CA VAL A 230 -0.85 -0.15 8.69
C VAL A 230 -1.05 -1.64 9.00
N THR A 231 -0.02 -2.48 8.87
CA THR A 231 -0.13 -3.92 9.16
C THR A 231 -0.30 -4.20 10.66
N SER A 232 0.48 -3.54 11.51
CA SER A 232 0.36 -3.63 12.99
C SER A 232 0.33 -2.21 13.58
N PRO A 233 -0.71 -1.42 13.28
CA PRO A 233 -0.70 0.01 13.59
C PRO A 233 -0.62 0.30 15.08
N TRP A 234 -1.26 -0.52 15.90
CA TRP A 234 -1.25 -0.35 17.36
C TRP A 234 0.13 -0.58 17.96
N GLU A 235 0.87 -1.60 17.52
CA GLU A 235 2.23 -1.86 17.98
C GLU A 235 3.18 -0.67 17.69
N HIS A 236 2.98 0.01 16.56
CA HIS A 236 3.74 1.20 16.22
C HIS A 236 3.37 2.39 17.10
N ILE A 237 2.07 2.54 17.42
CA ILE A 237 1.59 3.57 18.35
C ILE A 237 2.18 3.34 19.74
N ASP A 238 2.13 2.12 20.28
CA ASP A 238 2.69 1.80 21.60
C ASP A 238 4.19 2.14 21.67
N LYS A 239 4.98 1.77 20.66
CA LYS A 239 6.41 2.13 20.58
C LYS A 239 6.64 3.65 20.53
N LEU A 240 5.78 4.37 19.81
CA LEU A 240 5.86 5.84 19.78
C LEU A 240 5.58 6.42 21.17
N LEU A 241 4.60 5.91 21.89
CA LEU A 241 4.25 6.40 23.23
C LEU A 241 5.36 6.12 24.27
N GLU A 242 6.13 5.04 24.11
CA GLU A 242 7.31 4.77 24.94
C GLU A 242 8.40 5.84 24.75
N THR A 243 8.60 6.33 23.51
CA THR A 243 9.64 7.29 23.16
C THR A 243 9.19 8.75 23.23
N THR A 244 7.89 9.00 23.23
CA THR A 244 7.29 10.35 23.20
C THR A 244 6.22 10.49 24.29
N PRO A 245 6.63 10.67 25.57
CA PRO A 245 5.69 10.74 26.71
C PRO A 245 4.63 11.85 26.59
N SER A 246 4.93 12.94 25.87
CA SER A 246 3.99 14.04 25.64
C SER A 246 2.72 13.63 24.87
N LEU A 247 2.76 12.52 24.15
CA LEU A 247 1.62 11.96 23.40
C LEU A 247 0.76 10.99 24.22
N GLN A 248 1.24 10.48 25.38
CA GLN A 248 0.52 9.46 26.14
C GLN A 248 -0.88 9.91 26.52
N ALA A 249 -1.02 11.04 27.21
CA ALA A 249 -2.34 11.54 27.62
C ALA A 249 -3.25 11.93 26.43
N PRO A 250 -2.77 12.66 25.40
CA PRO A 250 -3.56 12.93 24.20
C PRO A 250 -4.07 11.67 23.49
N VAL A 251 -3.21 10.68 23.28
CA VAL A 251 -3.59 9.44 22.60
C VAL A 251 -4.56 8.63 23.47
N GLN A 252 -4.33 8.55 24.77
CA GLN A 252 -5.23 7.87 25.70
C GLN A 252 -6.64 8.51 25.72
N GLU A 253 -6.72 9.84 25.71
CA GLU A 253 -8.00 10.56 25.60
C GLU A 253 -8.71 10.21 24.28
N ALA A 254 -8.00 10.36 23.15
CA ALA A 254 -8.57 10.10 21.83
C ALA A 254 -9.04 8.66 21.65
N THR A 255 -8.25 7.68 22.09
CA THR A 255 -8.61 6.26 22.03
C THR A 255 -9.81 5.93 22.92
N SER A 256 -9.90 6.53 24.12
CA SER A 256 -11.07 6.39 24.99
C SER A 256 -12.34 6.86 24.29
N ILE A 257 -12.30 8.00 23.61
CA ILE A 257 -13.46 8.54 22.88
C ILE A 257 -13.85 7.64 21.70
N ILE A 258 -12.86 7.12 20.95
CA ILE A 258 -13.14 6.18 19.86
C ILE A 258 -13.75 4.88 20.41
N HIS A 259 -13.25 4.36 21.51
CA HIS A 259 -13.83 3.17 22.16
C HIS A 259 -15.28 3.40 22.60
N GLN A 260 -15.59 4.53 23.25
CA GLN A 260 -16.96 4.90 23.61
C GLN A 260 -17.87 4.98 22.35
N CYS A 261 -17.35 5.51 21.24
CA CYS A 261 -18.07 5.51 19.99
C CYS A 261 -18.36 4.08 19.49
N MET A 262 -17.37 3.20 19.50
CA MET A 262 -17.49 1.81 19.07
C MET A 262 -18.33 0.92 20.02
N GLU A 263 -18.54 1.34 21.26
CA GLU A 263 -19.47 0.70 22.19
C GLU A 263 -20.92 1.15 21.93
N LYS A 264 -21.11 2.41 21.58
CA LYS A 264 -22.42 3.00 21.36
C LYS A 264 -22.99 2.71 19.98
N TYR A 265 -22.14 2.56 18.99
CA TYR A 265 -22.50 2.39 17.58
C TYR A 265 -21.78 1.16 16.99
N SER A 266 -22.49 0.42 16.14
CA SER A 266 -21.90 -0.69 15.38
C SER A 266 -20.95 -0.19 14.29
N SER A 267 -20.13 -1.07 13.73
CA SER A 267 -19.22 -0.74 12.63
C SER A 267 -19.93 -0.20 11.39
N GLU A 268 -21.19 -0.61 11.13
CA GLU A 268 -22.02 -0.12 10.03
C GLU A 268 -22.63 1.27 10.31
N GLU A 269 -22.65 1.69 11.56
CA GLU A 269 -23.21 2.97 11.98
C GLU A 269 -22.15 4.07 12.13
N ILE A 270 -20.86 3.71 12.05
CA ILE A 270 -19.73 4.64 12.17
C ILE A 270 -19.17 4.96 10.79
N CYS A 271 -18.95 6.26 10.51
CA CYS A 271 -18.28 6.73 9.31
C CYS A 271 -17.16 7.73 9.67
N MET A 272 -16.00 7.65 9.01
CA MET A 272 -14.92 8.61 9.13
C MET A 272 -15.07 9.73 8.12
N CYS A 273 -15.17 10.99 8.55
CA CYS A 273 -15.08 12.14 7.65
C CYS A 273 -13.60 12.47 7.39
N TYR A 274 -13.13 12.17 6.18
CA TYR A 274 -11.72 12.30 5.81
C TYR A 274 -11.53 13.31 4.68
N ASN A 275 -10.66 14.31 4.89
CA ASN A 275 -10.40 15.39 3.93
C ASN A 275 -8.94 15.51 3.49
N GLY A 276 -8.08 14.55 3.84
CA GLY A 276 -6.64 14.58 3.53
C GLY A 276 -5.81 15.54 4.39
N GLY A 277 -6.42 16.25 5.34
CA GLY A 277 -5.73 17.11 6.30
C GLY A 277 -4.99 16.30 7.37
N LYS A 278 -3.93 16.90 7.95
CA LYS A 278 -3.08 16.26 8.97
C LYS A 278 -3.86 15.82 10.22
N ASP A 279 -4.85 16.60 10.62
CA ASP A 279 -5.70 16.34 11.79
C ASP A 279 -6.59 15.11 11.54
N CYS A 280 -7.26 15.09 10.37
CA CYS A 280 -8.04 13.93 9.94
C CYS A 280 -7.17 12.69 9.72
N LEU A 281 -5.91 12.83 9.29
CA LEU A 281 -4.97 11.72 9.16
C LEU A 281 -4.64 11.08 10.51
N ALA A 282 -4.39 11.87 11.54
CA ALA A 282 -4.13 11.37 12.89
C ALA A 282 -5.33 10.57 13.44
N VAL A 283 -6.54 11.13 13.30
CA VAL A 283 -7.77 10.43 13.72
C VAL A 283 -8.03 9.18 12.88
N LEU A 284 -7.81 9.25 11.57
CA LEU A 284 -7.95 8.09 10.69
C LEU A 284 -7.06 6.95 11.15
N HIS A 285 -5.78 7.22 11.43
CA HIS A 285 -4.84 6.18 11.84
C HIS A 285 -5.22 5.56 13.20
N LEU A 286 -5.60 6.36 14.20
CA LEU A 286 -6.10 5.89 15.50
C LEU A 286 -7.38 5.04 15.34
N THR A 287 -8.35 5.56 14.60
CA THR A 287 -9.63 4.85 14.37
C THR A 287 -9.39 3.52 13.63
N TYR A 288 -8.55 3.54 12.61
CA TYR A 288 -8.17 2.33 11.88
C TYR A 288 -7.50 1.30 12.79
N ALA A 289 -6.54 1.73 13.62
CA ALA A 289 -5.84 0.83 14.54
C ALA A 289 -6.81 0.12 15.49
N LEU A 290 -7.77 0.85 16.08
CA LEU A 290 -8.76 0.30 17.00
C LEU A 290 -9.80 -0.56 16.28
N MET A 291 -10.25 -0.14 15.09
CA MET A 291 -11.18 -0.93 14.28
C MET A 291 -10.57 -2.28 13.87
N ARG A 292 -9.30 -2.30 13.47
CA ARG A 292 -8.59 -3.54 13.12
C ARG A 292 -8.46 -4.51 14.31
N GLN A 293 -8.34 -4.00 15.54
CA GLN A 293 -8.34 -4.84 16.75
C GLN A 293 -9.70 -5.46 17.02
N LYS A 294 -10.77 -4.67 16.91
CA LYS A 294 -12.13 -5.12 17.26
C LYS A 294 -12.83 -5.84 16.10
N TYR A 295 -12.58 -5.41 14.86
CA TYR A 295 -13.26 -5.89 13.65
C TYR A 295 -12.23 -6.13 12.52
N PRO A 296 -11.39 -7.18 12.60
CA PRO A 296 -10.26 -7.41 11.69
C PRO A 296 -10.64 -7.53 10.20
N ASP A 297 -11.84 -8.02 9.91
CA ASP A 297 -12.32 -8.29 8.55
C ASP A 297 -13.24 -7.20 7.99
N ILE A 298 -13.52 -6.13 8.78
CA ILE A 298 -14.44 -5.05 8.37
C ILE A 298 -13.62 -3.85 7.92
N LYS A 299 -13.96 -3.32 6.75
CA LYS A 299 -13.40 -2.06 6.25
C LYS A 299 -13.99 -0.87 7.00
N LEU A 300 -13.14 0.08 7.35
CA LEU A 300 -13.59 1.34 7.93
C LEU A 300 -14.33 2.15 6.86
N GLN A 301 -15.60 2.48 7.14
CA GLN A 301 -16.37 3.36 6.28
C GLN A 301 -15.84 4.79 6.38
N ALA A 302 -15.74 5.45 5.24
CA ALA A 302 -15.32 6.85 5.17
C ALA A 302 -16.12 7.65 4.15
N VAL A 303 -16.14 8.96 4.32
CA VAL A 303 -16.66 9.91 3.35
C VAL A 303 -15.61 10.97 3.05
N TYR A 304 -15.34 11.18 1.77
CA TYR A 304 -14.59 12.34 1.27
C TYR A 304 -15.53 13.26 0.50
N ILE A 305 -15.66 14.49 0.98
CA ILE A 305 -16.46 15.50 0.32
C ILE A 305 -15.53 16.40 -0.48
N THR A 306 -15.68 16.37 -1.81
CA THR A 306 -14.86 17.16 -2.72
C THR A 306 -15.36 18.59 -2.80
N GLU A 307 -14.50 19.55 -2.51
CA GLU A 307 -14.78 20.97 -2.67
C GLU A 307 -14.45 21.43 -4.10
N ASP A 308 -15.18 22.42 -4.59
CA ASP A 308 -14.79 23.15 -5.80
C ASP A 308 -13.43 23.78 -5.57
N LYS A 309 -12.50 23.52 -6.55
CA LYS A 309 -11.12 24.06 -6.52
C LYS A 309 -10.28 23.53 -5.33
N ALA A 310 -10.48 22.27 -4.97
CA ALA A 310 -9.52 21.56 -4.12
C ALA A 310 -8.11 21.54 -4.76
N PHE A 311 -7.08 21.48 -3.94
CA PHE A 311 -5.73 21.27 -4.44
C PHE A 311 -5.60 19.86 -5.02
N PRO A 312 -5.03 19.68 -6.23
CA PRO A 312 -4.81 18.35 -6.81
C PRO A 312 -4.02 17.42 -5.87
N GLN A 313 -3.05 17.96 -5.15
CA GLN A 313 -2.23 17.21 -4.17
C GLN A 313 -3.07 16.65 -3.01
N VAL A 314 -4.12 17.37 -2.58
CA VAL A 314 -5.04 16.86 -1.55
C VAL A 314 -5.86 15.70 -2.10
N THR A 315 -6.43 15.86 -3.29
CA THR A 315 -7.24 14.82 -3.93
C THR A 315 -6.43 13.55 -4.17
N GLU A 316 -5.21 13.69 -4.68
CA GLU A 316 -4.28 12.59 -4.88
C GLU A 316 -3.94 11.89 -3.55
N PHE A 317 -3.62 12.66 -2.50
CA PHE A 317 -3.30 12.14 -1.19
C PHE A 317 -4.48 11.41 -0.54
N VAL A 318 -5.71 11.92 -0.69
CA VAL A 318 -6.92 11.22 -0.23
C VAL A 318 -7.06 9.87 -0.92
N GLN A 319 -6.86 9.81 -2.25
CA GLN A 319 -6.93 8.55 -2.98
C GLN A 319 -5.84 7.54 -2.54
N GLN A 320 -4.63 8.03 -2.30
CA GLN A 320 -3.55 7.20 -1.75
C GLN A 320 -3.89 6.68 -0.35
N SER A 321 -4.53 7.51 0.50
CA SER A 321 -4.99 7.12 1.83
C SER A 321 -6.10 6.07 1.78
N ILE A 322 -7.08 6.24 0.90
CA ILE A 322 -8.16 5.25 0.68
C ILE A 322 -7.56 3.88 0.37
N ASN A 323 -6.59 3.83 -0.56
CA ASN A 323 -5.93 2.59 -0.94
C ASN A 323 -5.05 2.03 0.19
N ARG A 324 -4.31 2.89 0.92
CA ARG A 324 -3.39 2.50 1.99
C ARG A 324 -4.12 1.85 3.18
N TYR A 325 -5.24 2.43 3.58
CA TYR A 325 -6.06 1.93 4.71
C TYR A 325 -7.18 1.00 4.26
N ASP A 326 -7.28 0.67 2.98
CA ASP A 326 -8.37 -0.14 2.39
C ASP A 326 -9.75 0.32 2.84
N LEU A 327 -10.01 1.64 2.73
CA LEU A 327 -11.25 2.25 3.21
C LEU A 327 -12.44 1.93 2.28
N ASP A 328 -13.60 1.72 2.87
CA ASP A 328 -14.89 1.74 2.17
C ASP A 328 -15.38 3.19 2.08
N CYS A 329 -14.88 3.94 1.09
CA CYS A 329 -15.03 5.39 1.01
C CYS A 329 -16.04 5.84 -0.05
N GLU A 330 -17.03 6.65 0.39
CA GLU A 330 -17.88 7.42 -0.51
C GLU A 330 -17.23 8.75 -0.86
N VAL A 331 -17.09 9.02 -2.16
CA VAL A 331 -16.61 10.32 -2.66
C VAL A 331 -17.81 11.12 -3.16
N LEU A 332 -18.13 12.23 -2.51
CA LEU A 332 -19.34 13.02 -2.76
C LEU A 332 -18.96 14.47 -3.11
N PRO A 333 -19.45 15.00 -4.24
CA PRO A 333 -19.20 16.38 -4.62
C PRO A 333 -20.17 17.35 -3.97
N GLY A 334 -19.72 18.58 -3.75
CA GLY A 334 -20.53 19.74 -3.41
C GLY A 334 -20.41 20.22 -1.96
N PRO A 335 -21.33 21.12 -1.54
CA PRO A 335 -21.33 21.64 -0.18
C PRO A 335 -21.52 20.52 0.85
N MET A 336 -20.84 20.64 1.99
CA MET A 336 -20.79 19.61 3.03
C MET A 336 -22.19 19.15 3.47
N LYS A 337 -23.11 20.10 3.70
CA LYS A 337 -24.46 19.78 4.14
C LYS A 337 -25.23 18.88 3.16
N SER A 338 -25.23 19.25 1.87
CA SER A 338 -25.91 18.45 0.82
C SER A 338 -25.23 17.10 0.58
N ALA A 339 -23.91 17.05 0.68
CA ALA A 339 -23.16 15.80 0.55
C ALA A 339 -23.48 14.83 1.69
N LEU A 340 -23.61 15.32 2.93
CA LEU A 340 -23.98 14.48 4.06
C LEU A 340 -25.43 13.96 3.97
N PHE A 341 -26.40 14.72 3.41
CA PHE A 341 -27.72 14.19 3.10
C PHE A 341 -27.63 13.04 2.09
N LYS A 342 -26.87 13.20 0.99
CA LYS A 342 -26.64 12.14 0.01
C LYS A 342 -25.94 10.92 0.63
N LEU A 343 -25.05 11.13 1.61
CA LEU A 343 -24.43 10.04 2.34
C LEU A 343 -25.48 9.19 3.06
N LEU A 344 -26.40 9.82 3.80
CA LEU A 344 -27.44 9.09 4.52
C LEU A 344 -28.47 8.43 3.59
N GLU A 345 -28.73 9.00 2.41
CA GLU A 345 -29.56 8.35 1.38
C GLU A 345 -28.92 7.04 0.90
N LYS A 346 -27.59 7.04 0.68
CA LYS A 346 -26.85 5.86 0.24
C LYS A 346 -26.58 4.86 1.37
N ARG A 347 -26.31 5.37 2.57
CA ARG A 347 -25.91 4.60 3.76
C ARG A 347 -26.74 4.97 4.98
N PRO A 348 -28.04 4.59 5.01
CA PRO A 348 -29.01 5.04 6.02
C PRO A 348 -28.70 4.52 7.45
N LYS A 349 -27.79 3.55 7.58
CA LYS A 349 -27.38 3.05 8.89
C LYS A 349 -26.39 3.97 9.61
N ILE A 350 -25.74 4.90 8.94
CA ILE A 350 -24.75 5.79 9.56
C ILE A 350 -25.45 6.69 10.60
N LYS A 351 -24.95 6.68 11.83
CA LYS A 351 -25.45 7.49 12.97
C LYS A 351 -24.34 8.33 13.61
N ALA A 352 -23.08 7.97 13.44
CA ALA A 352 -21.94 8.68 14.00
C ALA A 352 -20.89 8.98 12.95
N VAL A 353 -20.34 10.21 12.99
CA VAL A 353 -19.29 10.67 12.09
C VAL A 353 -18.09 11.08 12.92
N ILE A 354 -16.96 10.36 12.75
CA ILE A 354 -15.70 10.70 13.40
C ILE A 354 -14.98 11.78 12.59
N MET A 355 -14.54 12.84 13.26
CA MET A 355 -13.98 14.04 12.64
C MET A 355 -12.65 14.44 13.28
N GLY A 356 -11.76 15.02 12.47
CA GLY A 356 -10.46 15.56 12.92
C GLY A 356 -10.54 17.00 13.41
N THR A 357 -11.63 17.40 14.06
CA THR A 357 -11.84 18.77 14.58
C THR A 357 -11.09 18.97 15.90
N ARG A 358 -10.42 20.12 16.04
CA ARG A 358 -9.75 20.56 17.26
C ARG A 358 -10.35 21.85 17.79
N ARG A 359 -10.12 22.17 19.07
CA ARG A 359 -10.62 23.45 19.68
C ARG A 359 -10.07 24.70 19.01
N SER A 360 -8.91 24.61 18.37
CA SER A 360 -8.32 25.70 17.58
C SER A 360 -9.01 25.93 16.23
N ASP A 361 -9.94 25.07 15.82
CA ASP A 361 -10.68 25.26 14.60
C ASP A 361 -11.85 26.24 14.80
N PRO A 362 -12.27 26.96 13.74
CA PRO A 362 -13.41 27.87 13.82
C PRO A 362 -14.69 27.14 14.28
N TYR A 363 -15.47 27.80 15.14
CA TYR A 363 -16.75 27.31 15.65
C TYR A 363 -16.71 26.02 16.48
N SER A 364 -15.51 25.69 17.04
CA SER A 364 -15.33 24.46 17.83
C SER A 364 -15.20 24.69 19.33
N ASP A 365 -15.25 25.92 19.80
CA ASP A 365 -15.07 26.31 21.21
C ASP A 365 -16.04 25.62 22.16
N THR A 366 -17.31 25.44 21.72
CA THR A 366 -18.38 24.84 22.49
C THR A 366 -18.61 23.37 22.26
N LEU A 367 -17.86 22.75 21.32
CA LEU A 367 -18.02 21.33 21.01
C LEU A 367 -17.59 20.44 22.18
N GLY A 368 -18.38 19.40 22.44
CA GLY A 368 -17.97 18.25 23.23
C GLY A 368 -17.40 17.14 22.36
N PHE A 369 -16.89 16.08 22.96
CA PHE A 369 -16.41 14.91 22.21
C PHE A 369 -17.53 14.21 21.42
N PHE A 370 -18.74 14.29 21.92
CA PHE A 370 -19.97 13.81 21.27
C PHE A 370 -20.96 14.97 21.18
N THR A 371 -21.17 15.48 19.99
CA THR A 371 -22.08 16.61 19.77
C THR A 371 -23.00 16.26 18.59
N PRO A 372 -24.37 16.27 18.79
CA PRO A 372 -25.28 16.08 17.68
C PRO A 372 -25.06 17.14 16.59
N THR A 373 -25.38 16.81 15.36
CA THR A 373 -25.49 17.81 14.29
C THR A 373 -26.56 18.80 14.59
N ASP A 374 -26.47 20.04 14.05
CA ASP A 374 -27.44 21.07 14.22
C ASP A 374 -28.79 20.69 13.57
N GLN A 375 -29.91 21.33 14.00
CA GLN A 375 -31.27 20.91 13.67
C GLN A 375 -31.55 20.82 12.15
N ASP A 376 -30.90 21.63 11.34
CA ASP A 376 -31.07 21.68 9.87
C ASP A 376 -30.05 20.85 9.10
N TRP A 377 -29.22 20.05 9.78
CA TRP A 377 -28.28 19.13 9.22
C TRP A 377 -28.78 17.68 9.26
N PRO A 378 -28.22 16.77 8.45
CA PRO A 378 -28.54 15.35 8.58
C PRO A 378 -28.30 14.87 10.02
N PRO A 379 -29.28 14.15 10.63
CA PRO A 379 -29.17 13.77 12.04
C PRO A 379 -28.08 12.72 12.28
N MET A 380 -26.94 13.16 12.82
CA MET A 380 -25.80 12.32 13.15
C MET A 380 -25.14 12.81 14.44
N MET A 381 -24.35 11.94 15.06
CA MET A 381 -23.46 12.30 16.17
C MET A 381 -22.09 12.66 15.62
N ARG A 382 -21.63 13.90 15.83
CA ARG A 382 -20.25 14.32 15.59
C ARG A 382 -19.38 13.76 16.73
N VAL A 383 -18.34 13.00 16.39
CA VAL A 383 -17.37 12.44 17.35
C VAL A 383 -16.01 13.06 17.04
N THR A 384 -15.43 13.76 18.00
CA THR A 384 -14.21 14.57 17.83
C THR A 384 -13.12 14.10 18.79
N PRO A 385 -12.43 12.96 18.50
CA PRO A 385 -11.52 12.32 19.45
C PRO A 385 -10.30 13.17 19.80
N ILE A 386 -9.84 14.01 18.87
CA ILE A 386 -8.64 14.83 19.03
C ILE A 386 -8.97 16.29 19.37
N LEU A 387 -10.14 16.55 19.91
CA LEU A 387 -10.65 17.89 20.15
C LEU A 387 -9.67 18.77 20.96
N ASN A 388 -8.98 18.18 21.93
CA ASN A 388 -8.02 18.88 22.81
C ASN A 388 -6.56 18.79 22.30
N TRP A 389 -6.29 18.14 21.17
CA TRP A 389 -4.93 18.04 20.66
C TRP A 389 -4.39 19.39 20.18
N LYS A 390 -3.15 19.66 20.51
CA LYS A 390 -2.39 20.81 20.02
C LYS A 390 -1.74 20.51 18.68
N TYR A 391 -1.33 21.56 17.97
CA TYR A 391 -0.62 21.47 16.70
C TYR A 391 0.60 20.51 16.76
N ASN A 392 1.38 20.62 17.83
CA ASN A 392 2.57 19.79 18.01
C ASN A 392 2.17 18.32 18.23
N ASN A 393 1.08 18.02 18.98
CA ASN A 393 0.64 16.63 19.15
C ASN A 393 0.33 15.95 17.80
N ILE A 394 -0.28 16.71 16.86
CA ILE A 394 -0.55 16.18 15.50
C ILE A 394 0.76 15.83 14.80
N TRP A 395 1.73 16.75 14.80
CA TRP A 395 2.98 16.52 14.07
C TRP A 395 3.87 15.47 14.74
N ASP A 396 3.95 15.46 16.06
CA ASP A 396 4.68 14.43 16.82
C ASP A 396 4.11 13.04 16.53
N PHE A 397 2.77 12.92 16.48
CA PHE A 397 2.09 11.67 16.15
C PHE A 397 2.29 11.26 14.68
N VAL A 398 2.03 12.16 13.74
CA VAL A 398 2.11 11.87 12.29
C VAL A 398 3.54 11.54 11.88
N ARG A 399 4.52 12.34 12.35
CA ARG A 399 5.92 12.14 11.97
C ARG A 399 6.59 11.03 12.77
N GLY A 400 6.26 10.87 14.04
CA GLY A 400 6.78 9.78 14.87
C GLY A 400 6.36 8.40 14.38
N LEU A 401 5.20 8.30 13.75
CA LEU A 401 4.73 7.08 13.10
C LEU A 401 5.11 6.98 11.61
N TYR A 402 5.85 7.95 11.06
CA TYR A 402 6.18 8.00 9.62
C TYR A 402 4.95 7.92 8.69
N LEU A 403 3.80 8.48 9.11
CA LEU A 403 2.60 8.47 8.29
C LEU A 403 2.79 9.37 7.07
N PRO A 404 2.57 8.91 5.85
CA PRO A 404 2.53 9.80 4.70
C PRO A 404 1.46 10.87 4.89
N TYR A 405 1.77 12.11 4.51
CA TYR A 405 0.84 13.24 4.57
C TYR A 405 0.91 14.06 3.27
N CYS A 406 -0.08 14.94 3.06
CA CYS A 406 -0.16 15.75 1.84
C CYS A 406 1.10 16.63 1.68
N SER A 407 1.72 16.59 0.50
CA SER A 407 2.96 17.32 0.19
C SER A 407 2.88 18.84 0.35
N LEU A 408 1.68 19.42 0.33
CA LEU A 408 1.49 20.84 0.60
C LEU A 408 2.05 21.27 1.97
N TYR A 409 2.02 20.37 2.96
CA TYR A 409 2.61 20.65 4.26
C TYR A 409 4.13 20.81 4.20
N ASP A 410 4.82 20.11 3.28
CA ASP A 410 6.25 20.30 3.05
C ASP A 410 6.56 21.63 2.34
N TRP A 411 5.55 22.25 1.71
CA TRP A 411 5.65 23.54 1.02
C TRP A 411 5.17 24.72 1.90
N GLY A 412 5.09 24.52 3.20
CA GLY A 412 4.76 25.57 4.16
C GLY A 412 3.27 25.84 4.36
N TYR A 413 2.39 25.05 3.80
CA TYR A 413 0.95 25.14 4.09
C TYR A 413 0.70 24.51 5.47
N THR A 414 0.27 25.27 6.46
CA THR A 414 0.01 24.79 7.82
C THR A 414 -1.44 24.44 8.10
N SER A 415 -2.37 25.02 7.34
CA SER A 415 -3.80 24.74 7.34
C SER A 415 -4.31 24.78 5.91
N ILE A 416 -4.85 23.68 5.41
CA ILE A 416 -5.25 23.52 4.02
C ILE A 416 -6.77 23.67 3.89
N GLY A 417 -7.22 24.43 2.90
CA GLY A 417 -8.59 24.57 2.42
C GLY A 417 -8.63 24.53 0.89
N SER A 418 -9.42 25.38 0.26
CA SER A 418 -9.44 25.52 -1.20
C SER A 418 -8.26 26.38 -1.71
N GLN A 419 -7.92 26.24 -2.99
CA GLN A 419 -6.86 27.04 -3.65
C GLN A 419 -7.08 28.55 -3.55
N HIS A 420 -8.33 29.03 -3.42
CA HIS A 420 -8.64 30.45 -3.33
C HIS A 420 -8.39 31.07 -1.96
N ASN A 421 -8.47 30.27 -0.89
CA ASN A 421 -8.43 30.78 0.46
C ASN A 421 -7.23 30.29 1.25
N THR A 422 -6.22 29.71 0.57
CA THR A 422 -5.09 29.10 1.28
C THR A 422 -3.78 29.44 0.58
N LEU A 423 -2.87 30.00 1.34
CA LEU A 423 -1.47 30.29 0.96
C LEU A 423 -0.53 29.60 1.94
N PRO A 424 0.76 29.42 1.59
CA PRO A 424 1.77 29.01 2.55
C PRO A 424 1.83 29.98 3.73
N ASN A 425 2.17 29.48 4.90
CA ASN A 425 2.25 30.31 6.11
C ASN A 425 3.46 31.26 6.03
N PRO A 426 3.24 32.58 6.15
CA PRO A 426 4.31 33.57 6.03
C PRO A 426 5.42 33.43 7.10
N LEU A 427 5.14 32.79 8.25
CA LEU A 427 6.12 32.53 9.30
C LEU A 427 7.11 31.41 8.93
N LEU A 428 6.86 30.67 7.86
CA LEU A 428 7.73 29.62 7.35
C LEU A 428 8.58 30.08 6.15
N VAL A 429 8.50 31.36 5.78
CA VAL A 429 9.31 31.92 4.69
C VAL A 429 10.80 31.80 5.01
N THR A 430 11.55 31.30 4.05
CA THR A 430 13.01 31.25 4.07
C THR A 430 13.59 31.49 2.68
N LYS A 431 14.89 31.44 2.53
CA LYS A 431 15.57 31.55 1.24
C LYS A 431 16.49 30.35 1.03
N ASP A 432 16.52 29.85 -0.17
CA ASP A 432 17.49 28.84 -0.56
C ASP A 432 18.90 29.43 -0.75
N ARG A 433 19.88 28.60 -1.10
CA ARG A 433 21.28 29.03 -1.34
C ARG A 433 21.43 30.01 -2.52
N ALA A 434 20.47 30.03 -3.44
CA ALA A 434 20.42 30.95 -4.58
C ALA A 434 19.66 32.25 -4.25
N GLY A 435 19.14 32.39 -3.01
CA GLY A 435 18.38 33.57 -2.57
C GLY A 435 16.90 33.54 -3.00
N GLN A 436 16.42 32.44 -3.59
CA GLN A 436 15.01 32.29 -3.97
C GLN A 436 14.15 32.04 -2.74
N VAL A 437 12.97 32.65 -2.72
CA VAL A 437 12.00 32.47 -1.64
C VAL A 437 11.46 31.04 -1.65
N MET A 438 11.56 30.36 -0.53
CA MET A 438 10.96 29.07 -0.27
C MET A 438 10.28 29.05 1.10
N TYR A 439 9.62 27.96 1.42
CA TYR A 439 8.94 27.78 2.71
C TYR A 439 9.47 26.54 3.41
N LEU A 440 9.66 26.64 4.72
CA LEU A 440 9.94 25.49 5.56
C LEU A 440 8.70 24.59 5.68
N PRO A 441 8.88 23.28 5.92
CA PRO A 441 7.77 22.37 6.18
C PRO A 441 6.91 22.79 7.37
N ALA A 442 5.61 22.54 7.31
CA ALA A 442 4.63 22.92 8.31
C ALA A 442 4.97 22.49 9.74
N HIS A 443 5.54 21.30 9.92
CA HIS A 443 5.91 20.78 11.23
C HIS A 443 7.01 21.61 11.93
N LEU A 444 7.69 22.51 11.22
CA LEU A 444 8.71 23.43 11.76
C LEU A 444 8.13 24.77 12.23
N LEU A 445 6.80 24.95 12.19
CA LEU A 445 6.17 26.16 12.71
C LEU A 445 6.41 26.29 14.23
N GLN A 446 7.09 27.36 14.64
CA GLN A 446 7.45 27.60 16.04
C GLN A 446 6.30 28.15 16.88
N GLU A 447 5.34 28.82 16.23
CA GLU A 447 4.19 29.44 16.88
C GLU A 447 2.89 28.67 16.49
N PRO A 448 2.51 27.62 17.24
CA PRO A 448 1.35 26.78 16.95
C PRO A 448 0.03 27.55 16.78
N ASP A 449 -0.17 28.60 17.53
CA ASP A 449 -1.41 29.42 17.46
C ASP A 449 -1.52 30.19 16.13
N MET A 450 -0.41 30.29 15.39
CA MET A 450 -0.38 30.93 14.07
C MET A 450 -0.61 29.96 12.91
N GLU A 451 -1.05 28.73 13.20
CA GLU A 451 -1.32 27.69 12.19
C GLU A 451 -2.17 28.20 11.03
N ARG A 452 -3.14 29.05 11.28
CA ARG A 452 -4.09 29.52 10.27
C ARG A 452 -3.69 30.83 9.57
N ARG A 453 -2.47 31.33 9.76
CA ARG A 453 -1.98 32.58 9.14
C ARG A 453 -1.96 32.55 7.60
N GLY A 454 -1.88 31.36 6.98
CA GLY A 454 -2.00 31.18 5.54
C GLY A 454 -3.46 31.16 5.04
N ARG A 455 -4.47 31.21 5.93
CA ARG A 455 -5.88 31.22 5.52
C ARG A 455 -6.34 32.64 5.25
N LEU A 456 -6.82 32.85 4.02
CA LEU A 456 -7.45 34.11 3.65
C LEU A 456 -8.88 34.12 4.17
N SER A 457 -9.25 35.20 4.90
CA SER A 457 -10.66 35.39 5.25
C SER A 457 -11.47 35.55 3.97
N SER A 458 -12.49 34.72 3.79
CA SER A 458 -13.53 35.01 2.79
C SER A 458 -14.13 36.38 3.15
N LYS A 459 -13.81 37.40 2.34
CA LYS A 459 -14.64 38.60 2.36
C LYS A 459 -16.01 38.17 1.89
N HIS A 460 -16.98 38.25 2.77
CA HIS A 460 -18.41 38.15 2.44
C HIS A 460 -18.82 39.21 1.42
#